data_3287b150d7d149effd0aa6b38680bcfc
#
_entry.id   3287b150d7d149effd0aa6b38680bcfc
#
_cell.length_a   1.000
_cell.length_b   1.000
_cell.length_c   1.000
_cell.angle_alpha   90.00
_cell.angle_beta   90.00
_cell.angle_gamma   90.00
#
_symmetry.space_group_name_H-M   'P 1'
#
loop_
_entity.id
_entity.type
_entity.pdbx_description
1 polymer ?
#
loop_
_entity_poly.entity_id
_entity_poly.type
_entity_poly.pdbx_seq_one_letter_code
_entity_poly.pdbx_strand_id
1 'polypeptide(L)'
;MKRYPLLIQLIVYIFLLVLLLLGFVGSLYYQTSSGTIRQLTERTTRNSMEQSGQFIASYLQKLKQTTSTLSKEETIRKFAQNQESSETSVQALMKTIIETDPDLVSAVLVTKDGRVVSTDSQISMQTSSDMMNEKWYQEAVHTRAMPVLTPARKESLSSEKEKWVVSVTQEVVDEAGQNLGVLRLDIGYNSLKAYLDQLQLGKKGFSFIVNSQHEFVYHPKKSVYSSSQEMKAMQPYISVKDGYADQKQAFVYQIDIADSDWTLIGVTSLEQLQMLQSQMLYSFVGMGILALLMCLTGIWFVLRLWIKPLQNLQAVILKIGAGDSNLRAEAKGSPELVDLAQQFNKMLDQIEQLMEAVKTEEQNVRRYELRALSAQINPHFLYNTLDTIVWMAEFNDSKRVVEVTKSLAQYFRLALNQGHEQIALKDEIDHVRQYLFIQKQRYGNKLQYEIEEDESIADYKLPKLVLQPLVENAIYHGIKEIDRQGMIRVTAAAEEGQLILSIYDNGRGFDVNASM
;
A
#
# COMPACT_ATOMS: atom_id res chain seq x y z
N MET A 1 -25.31 -10.48 9.78
CA MET A 1 -23.96 -9.89 9.60
C MET A 1 -24.10 -8.54 8.90
N LYS A 2 -23.78 -7.43 9.56
CA LYS A 2 -23.74 -6.10 8.92
C LYS A 2 -22.65 -6.15 7.84
N ARG A 3 -23.03 -6.07 6.58
CA ARG A 3 -22.07 -5.95 5.48
C ARG A 3 -21.39 -4.58 5.61
N TYR A 4 -20.11 -4.59 5.93
CA TYR A 4 -19.32 -3.35 5.91
C TYR A 4 -19.35 -2.76 4.49
N PRO A 5 -19.34 -1.42 4.35
CA PRO A 5 -19.24 -0.77 3.06
C PRO A 5 -18.08 -1.34 2.24
N LEU A 6 -18.28 -1.53 0.94
CA LEU A 6 -17.33 -2.16 0.02
C LEU A 6 -15.94 -1.51 0.10
N LEU A 7 -15.90 -0.21 0.33
CA LEU A 7 -14.68 0.59 0.53
C LEU A 7 -13.88 0.19 1.79
N ILE A 8 -14.57 -0.09 2.90
CA ILE A 8 -13.90 -0.55 4.14
C ILE A 8 -13.31 -1.95 3.92
N GLN A 9 -14.02 -2.82 3.19
CA GLN A 9 -13.50 -4.13 2.83
C GLN A 9 -12.24 -4.01 1.97
N LEU A 10 -12.22 -3.12 0.97
CA LEU A 10 -11.05 -2.87 0.13
C LEU A 10 -9.83 -2.40 0.95
N ILE A 11 -10.04 -1.47 1.87
CA ILE A 11 -8.97 -0.97 2.77
C ILE A 11 -8.41 -2.10 3.62
N VAL A 12 -9.28 -2.95 4.20
CA VAL A 12 -8.86 -4.10 4.99
C VAL A 12 -8.06 -5.09 4.14
N TYR A 13 -8.50 -5.36 2.90
CA TYR A 13 -7.75 -6.25 1.98
C TYR A 13 -6.38 -5.67 1.61
N ILE A 14 -6.28 -4.37 1.30
CA ILE A 14 -5.01 -3.71 1.02
C ILE A 14 -4.08 -3.78 2.24
N PHE A 15 -4.60 -3.50 3.44
CA PHE A 15 -3.82 -3.59 4.67
C PHE A 15 -3.30 -5.01 4.93
N LEU A 16 -4.15 -6.02 4.77
CA LEU A 16 -3.77 -7.43 4.91
C LEU A 16 -2.74 -7.84 3.85
N LEU A 17 -2.91 -7.38 2.61
CA LEU A 17 -1.95 -7.64 1.52
C LEU A 17 -0.58 -7.04 1.84
N VAL A 18 -0.52 -5.80 2.33
CA VAL A 18 0.73 -5.14 2.74
C VAL A 18 1.40 -5.89 3.88
N LEU A 19 0.62 -6.34 4.88
CA LEU A 19 1.13 -7.09 6.02
C LEU A 19 1.69 -8.45 5.60
N LEU A 20 1.02 -9.15 4.70
CA LEU A 20 1.47 -10.43 4.14
C LEU A 20 2.75 -10.24 3.30
N LEU A 21 2.80 -9.21 2.49
CA LEU A 21 3.94 -8.88 1.64
C LEU A 21 5.17 -8.50 2.49
N LEU A 22 4.99 -7.70 3.55
CA LEU A 22 6.04 -7.40 4.52
C LEU A 22 6.55 -8.66 5.21
N GLY A 23 5.66 -9.55 5.66
CA GLY A 23 6.04 -10.82 6.27
C GLY A 23 6.83 -11.72 5.31
N PHE A 24 6.39 -11.82 4.07
CA PHE A 24 7.07 -12.60 3.03
C PHE A 24 8.46 -12.05 2.68
N VAL A 25 8.55 -10.75 2.41
CA VAL A 25 9.83 -10.06 2.11
C VAL A 25 10.78 -10.16 3.30
N GLY A 26 10.26 -10.01 4.53
CA GLY A 26 11.07 -10.15 5.74
C GLY A 26 11.64 -11.54 5.94
N SER A 27 10.84 -12.56 5.70
CA SER A 27 11.29 -13.96 5.76
C SER A 27 12.38 -14.24 4.72
N LEU A 28 12.17 -13.81 3.47
CA LEU A 28 13.15 -13.94 2.38
C LEU A 28 14.46 -13.20 2.71
N TYR A 29 14.35 -11.96 3.15
CA TYR A 29 15.50 -11.13 3.53
C TYR A 29 16.30 -11.77 4.65
N TYR A 30 15.62 -12.26 5.72
CA TYR A 30 16.27 -12.92 6.84
C TYR A 30 17.01 -14.21 6.41
N GLN A 31 16.36 -15.07 5.64
CA GLN A 31 16.97 -16.32 5.15
C GLN A 31 18.18 -16.04 4.26
N THR A 32 18.03 -15.15 3.28
CA THR A 32 19.11 -14.84 2.32
C THR A 32 20.28 -14.15 3.02
N SER A 33 20.02 -13.16 3.85
CA SER A 33 21.07 -12.42 4.55
C SER A 33 21.78 -13.27 5.60
N SER A 34 21.06 -14.06 6.38
CA SER A 34 21.65 -14.99 7.36
C SER A 34 22.55 -16.02 6.67
N GLY A 35 22.09 -16.61 5.56
CA GLY A 35 22.88 -17.55 4.77
C GLY A 35 24.14 -16.91 4.18
N THR A 36 24.02 -15.73 3.61
CA THR A 36 25.15 -15.00 2.98
C THR A 36 26.20 -14.59 4.01
N ILE A 37 25.79 -14.07 5.17
CA ILE A 37 26.73 -13.69 6.23
C ILE A 37 27.47 -14.92 6.75
N ARG A 38 26.77 -16.03 6.97
CA ARG A 38 27.40 -17.28 7.38
C ARG A 38 28.45 -17.76 6.39
N GLN A 39 28.09 -17.84 5.09
CA GLN A 39 29.03 -18.25 4.04
C GLN A 39 30.22 -17.31 3.92
N LEU A 40 29.99 -15.99 4.00
CA LEU A 40 31.06 -15.01 3.92
C LEU A 40 32.04 -15.15 5.10
N THR A 41 31.53 -15.33 6.31
CA THR A 41 32.36 -15.51 7.52
C THR A 41 33.16 -16.80 7.42
N GLU A 42 32.54 -17.93 7.05
CA GLU A 42 33.23 -19.20 6.86
C GLU A 42 34.33 -19.07 5.81
N ARG A 43 34.04 -18.47 4.66
CA ARG A 43 35.02 -18.29 3.57
C ARG A 43 36.15 -17.36 3.99
N THR A 44 35.87 -16.25 4.66
CA THR A 44 36.91 -15.31 5.11
C THR A 44 37.81 -15.96 6.17
N THR A 45 37.19 -16.64 7.14
CA THR A 45 37.94 -17.41 8.16
C THR A 45 38.81 -18.46 7.53
N ARG A 46 38.30 -19.27 6.61
CA ARG A 46 39.05 -20.30 5.90
C ARG A 46 40.26 -19.70 5.18
N ASN A 47 40.04 -18.67 4.36
CA ASN A 47 41.12 -18.03 3.60
C ASN A 47 42.21 -17.46 4.52
N SER A 48 41.83 -16.81 5.63
CA SER A 48 42.80 -16.28 6.62
C SER A 48 43.58 -17.39 7.30
N MET A 49 42.92 -18.49 7.63
CA MET A 49 43.56 -19.66 8.22
C MET A 49 44.56 -20.32 7.23
N GLU A 50 44.15 -20.53 5.97
CA GLU A 50 45.00 -21.07 4.91
C GLU A 50 46.26 -20.24 4.69
N GLN A 51 46.11 -18.91 4.59
CA GLN A 51 47.23 -18.00 4.46
C GLN A 51 48.19 -18.07 5.65
N SER A 52 47.63 -18.10 6.88
CA SER A 52 48.48 -18.23 8.08
C SER A 52 49.15 -19.59 8.19
N GLY A 53 48.44 -20.65 7.83
CA GLY A 53 49.03 -22.00 7.76
C GLY A 53 50.20 -22.08 6.78
N GLN A 54 50.04 -21.50 5.59
CA GLN A 54 51.10 -21.41 4.57
C GLN A 54 52.29 -20.57 5.06
N PHE A 55 52.03 -19.44 5.70
CA PHE A 55 53.07 -18.58 6.27
C PHE A 55 53.87 -19.32 7.35
N ILE A 56 53.19 -19.99 8.29
CA ILE A 56 53.83 -20.76 9.36
C ILE A 56 54.64 -21.92 8.75
N ALA A 57 54.09 -22.64 7.76
CA ALA A 57 54.79 -23.71 7.07
C ALA A 57 56.11 -23.22 6.43
N SER A 58 56.04 -22.09 5.68
CA SER A 58 57.20 -21.48 5.06
C SER A 58 58.26 -21.04 6.08
N TYR A 59 57.80 -20.48 7.20
CA TYR A 59 58.68 -20.07 8.30
C TYR A 59 59.35 -21.29 8.95
N LEU A 60 58.61 -22.34 9.24
CA LEU A 60 59.16 -23.58 9.81
C LEU A 60 60.14 -24.27 8.87
N GLN A 61 59.84 -24.26 7.55
CA GLN A 61 60.78 -24.77 6.54
C GLN A 61 62.10 -24.01 6.54
N LYS A 62 62.04 -22.66 6.58
CA LYS A 62 63.24 -21.81 6.73
C LYS A 62 64.03 -22.17 7.96
N LEU A 63 63.37 -22.34 9.14
CA LEU A 63 64.02 -22.68 10.38
C LEU A 63 64.66 -24.08 10.37
N LYS A 64 63.97 -25.07 9.85
CA LYS A 64 64.50 -26.40 9.63
C LYS A 64 65.76 -26.39 8.77
N GLN A 65 65.72 -25.62 7.67
CA GLN A 65 66.86 -25.47 6.77
C GLN A 65 68.01 -24.75 7.48
N THR A 66 67.75 -23.66 8.20
CA THR A 66 68.74 -22.93 8.99
C THR A 66 69.38 -23.85 10.04
N THR A 67 68.58 -24.62 10.80
CA THR A 67 69.08 -25.58 11.81
C THR A 67 69.92 -26.66 11.13
N SER A 68 69.47 -27.18 9.99
CA SER A 68 70.23 -28.20 9.21
C SER A 68 71.56 -27.67 8.67
N THR A 69 71.57 -26.43 8.20
CA THR A 69 72.82 -25.82 7.71
C THR A 69 73.78 -25.58 8.85
N LEU A 70 73.28 -25.04 9.97
CA LEU A 70 74.10 -24.75 11.12
C LEU A 70 74.66 -26.04 11.79
N SER A 71 73.87 -27.14 11.86
CA SER A 71 74.34 -28.41 12.41
C SER A 71 75.47 -29.06 11.59
N LYS A 72 75.58 -28.70 10.33
CA LYS A 72 76.66 -29.18 9.38
C LYS A 72 77.84 -28.23 9.30
N GLU A 73 77.79 -27.07 9.91
CA GLU A 73 78.84 -26.06 9.88
C GLU A 73 80.10 -26.60 10.54
N GLU A 74 81.20 -26.39 9.83
CA GLU A 74 82.49 -26.96 10.19
C GLU A 74 82.94 -26.54 11.59
N THR A 75 82.69 -25.27 11.98
CA THR A 75 82.99 -24.72 13.31
C THR A 75 82.24 -25.47 14.43
N ILE A 76 81.02 -25.78 14.21
CA ILE A 76 80.16 -26.54 15.18
C ILE A 76 80.64 -27.99 15.27
N ARG A 77 80.87 -28.62 14.17
CA ARG A 77 81.35 -30.04 14.10
C ARG A 77 82.71 -30.18 14.73
N LYS A 78 83.67 -29.30 14.41
CA LYS A 78 85.03 -29.36 14.99
C LYS A 78 84.97 -29.14 16.52
N PHE A 79 84.14 -28.20 16.99
CA PHE A 79 83.93 -28.00 18.43
C PHE A 79 83.37 -29.28 19.05
N ALA A 80 82.30 -29.83 18.51
CA ALA A 80 81.66 -31.04 19.06
C ALA A 80 82.59 -32.29 19.04
N GLN A 81 83.55 -32.36 18.10
CA GLN A 81 84.60 -33.36 18.10
C GLN A 81 85.79 -33.08 19.00
N ASN A 82 85.79 -32.01 19.77
CA ASN A 82 86.87 -31.56 20.63
C ASN A 82 88.16 -31.22 19.86
N GLN A 83 88.00 -30.69 18.64
CA GLN A 83 89.10 -30.23 17.76
C GLN A 83 89.29 -28.72 17.89
N GLU A 84 90.17 -28.07 17.14
CA GLU A 84 90.63 -26.68 17.27
C GLU A 84 89.59 -25.54 17.18
N SER A 85 88.38 -25.78 17.51
CA SER A 85 87.36 -24.71 17.52
C SER A 85 87.03 -24.26 18.99
N SER A 86 87.02 -22.93 19.18
CA SER A 86 86.74 -22.39 20.51
C SER A 86 85.22 -22.20 20.74
N GLU A 87 84.83 -22.30 22.02
CA GLU A 87 83.47 -22.01 22.47
C GLU A 87 83.01 -20.63 22.00
N THR A 88 83.90 -19.64 22.08
CA THR A 88 83.63 -18.27 21.64
C THR A 88 83.30 -18.16 20.15
N SER A 89 83.94 -18.98 19.29
CA SER A 89 83.67 -18.99 17.85
C SER A 89 82.30 -19.61 17.51
N VAL A 90 81.91 -20.69 18.21
CA VAL A 90 80.57 -21.28 18.09
C VAL A 90 79.49 -20.35 18.59
N GLN A 91 79.72 -19.72 19.76
CA GLN A 91 78.77 -18.74 20.29
C GLN A 91 78.58 -17.54 19.39
N ALA A 92 79.70 -16.98 18.80
CA ALA A 92 79.60 -15.88 17.87
C ALA A 92 78.83 -16.23 16.59
N LEU A 93 79.06 -17.46 16.04
CA LEU A 93 78.29 -17.93 14.89
C LEU A 93 76.79 -18.07 15.19
N MET A 94 76.45 -18.73 16.32
CA MET A 94 75.07 -18.88 16.75
C MET A 94 74.41 -17.50 16.99
N LYS A 95 75.11 -16.58 17.62
CA LYS A 95 74.64 -15.21 17.85
C LYS A 95 74.36 -14.47 16.55
N THR A 96 75.22 -14.58 15.55
CA THR A 96 74.99 -14.01 14.22
C THR A 96 73.67 -14.53 13.60
N ILE A 97 73.37 -15.81 13.75
CA ILE A 97 72.11 -16.38 13.24
C ILE A 97 70.90 -15.82 14.00
N ILE A 98 70.97 -15.73 15.34
CA ILE A 98 69.90 -15.13 16.14
C ILE A 98 69.66 -13.67 15.75
N GLU A 99 70.71 -12.88 15.50
CA GLU A 99 70.61 -11.50 15.11
C GLU A 99 70.02 -11.28 13.70
N THR A 100 70.10 -12.28 12.83
CA THR A 100 69.52 -12.20 11.47
C THR A 100 68.02 -12.56 11.42
N ASP A 101 67.49 -13.17 12.45
CA ASP A 101 66.10 -13.55 12.50
C ASP A 101 65.46 -13.07 13.86
N PRO A 102 64.63 -12.02 13.86
CA PRO A 102 64.08 -11.44 15.06
C PRO A 102 63.15 -12.39 15.84
N ASP A 103 62.69 -13.45 15.24
CA ASP A 103 61.80 -14.44 15.87
C ASP A 103 62.58 -15.47 16.67
N LEU A 104 63.87 -15.62 16.39
CA LEU A 104 64.75 -16.50 17.16
C LEU A 104 65.18 -15.81 18.45
N VAL A 105 65.10 -16.51 19.56
CA VAL A 105 65.41 -15.96 20.89
C VAL A 105 66.67 -16.56 21.54
N SER A 106 67.02 -17.82 21.18
CA SER A 106 68.22 -18.46 21.65
C SER A 106 68.65 -19.61 20.73
N ALA A 107 69.95 -19.91 20.79
CA ALA A 107 70.53 -21.12 20.21
C ALA A 107 71.34 -21.84 21.30
N VAL A 108 71.24 -23.16 21.34
CA VAL A 108 71.94 -24.01 22.32
C VAL A 108 72.56 -25.21 21.60
N LEU A 109 73.81 -25.42 21.82
CA LEU A 109 74.51 -26.65 21.40
C LEU A 109 74.86 -27.45 22.68
N VAL A 110 74.46 -28.70 22.70
CA VAL A 110 74.85 -29.67 23.74
C VAL A 110 75.60 -30.80 23.09
N THR A 111 76.89 -30.89 23.36
CA THR A 111 77.76 -31.96 22.81
C THR A 111 77.58 -33.25 23.56
N LYS A 112 77.90 -34.37 22.93
CA LYS A 112 77.83 -35.72 23.53
C LYS A 112 78.71 -35.91 24.75
N ASP A 113 79.80 -35.15 24.83
CA ASP A 113 80.76 -35.17 25.96
C ASP A 113 80.37 -34.18 27.11
N GLY A 114 79.19 -33.52 26.94
CA GLY A 114 78.62 -32.70 28.03
C GLY A 114 78.98 -31.22 28.00
N ARG A 115 79.62 -30.73 26.95
CA ARG A 115 79.83 -29.26 26.78
C ARG A 115 78.55 -28.59 26.29
N VAL A 116 78.25 -27.45 26.86
CA VAL A 116 77.07 -26.65 26.48
C VAL A 116 77.53 -25.29 26.03
N VAL A 117 77.11 -24.86 24.84
CA VAL A 117 77.30 -23.49 24.35
C VAL A 117 75.92 -22.88 24.12
N SER A 118 75.69 -21.69 24.63
CA SER A 118 74.42 -20.98 24.49
C SER A 118 74.61 -19.52 24.12
N THR A 119 73.74 -18.98 23.31
CA THR A 119 73.63 -17.55 22.99
C THR A 119 72.93 -16.77 24.09
N ASP A 120 72.16 -17.44 24.94
CA ASP A 120 71.48 -16.84 26.09
C ASP A 120 72.41 -16.89 27.33
N SER A 121 72.92 -15.74 27.70
CA SER A 121 73.81 -15.60 28.86
C SER A 121 73.12 -15.86 30.20
N GLN A 122 71.78 -15.93 30.23
CA GLN A 122 70.98 -16.22 31.41
C GLN A 122 70.63 -17.69 31.57
N ILE A 123 71.09 -18.56 30.68
CA ILE A 123 70.90 -19.98 30.83
C ILE A 123 71.69 -20.43 32.07
N SER A 124 70.98 -20.79 33.09
CA SER A 124 71.57 -21.38 34.30
C SER A 124 72.35 -22.65 33.90
N MET A 125 73.58 -22.79 34.36
CA MET A 125 74.38 -23.99 34.13
C MET A 125 73.73 -25.17 34.87
N GLN A 126 72.63 -25.69 34.33
CA GLN A 126 72.20 -27.01 34.68
C GLN A 126 73.25 -28.02 34.12
N THR A 127 73.39 -29.13 34.78
CA THR A 127 74.31 -30.17 34.32
C THR A 127 73.87 -30.62 32.95
N SER A 128 74.82 -30.81 32.02
CA SER A 128 74.56 -31.30 30.65
C SER A 128 73.77 -32.59 30.63
N SER A 129 73.84 -33.40 31.68
CA SER A 129 73.07 -34.61 31.87
C SER A 129 71.57 -34.35 31.96
N ASP A 130 71.16 -33.23 32.56
CA ASP A 130 69.76 -32.87 32.66
C ASP A 130 69.20 -32.48 31.27
N MET A 131 69.99 -31.75 30.45
CA MET A 131 69.59 -31.38 29.09
C MET A 131 69.51 -32.59 28.14
N MET A 132 70.41 -33.55 28.29
CA MET A 132 70.42 -34.80 27.50
C MET A 132 69.20 -35.68 27.81
N ASN A 133 68.61 -35.56 29.02
CA ASN A 133 67.41 -36.28 29.42
C ASN A 133 66.11 -35.58 28.99
N GLU A 134 66.18 -34.31 28.53
CA GLU A 134 65.02 -33.58 28.05
C GLU A 134 64.45 -34.19 26.74
N LYS A 135 63.11 -34.15 26.61
CA LYS A 135 62.39 -34.71 25.46
C LYS A 135 62.94 -34.21 24.10
N TRP A 136 63.26 -32.93 24.00
CA TRP A 136 63.77 -32.30 22.80
C TRP A 136 65.14 -32.87 22.33
N TYR A 137 66.01 -33.19 23.28
CA TYR A 137 67.31 -33.81 22.99
C TYR A 137 67.14 -35.25 22.50
N GLN A 138 66.38 -36.04 23.21
CA GLN A 138 66.12 -37.44 22.90
C GLN A 138 65.41 -37.61 21.54
N GLU A 139 64.43 -36.78 21.25
CA GLU A 139 63.76 -36.81 19.96
C GLU A 139 64.69 -36.46 18.79
N ALA A 140 65.59 -35.46 18.96
CA ALA A 140 66.58 -35.12 17.93
C ALA A 140 67.52 -36.27 17.63
N VAL A 141 68.02 -36.99 18.63
CA VAL A 141 68.89 -38.15 18.47
C VAL A 141 68.15 -39.33 17.81
N HIS A 142 66.90 -39.56 18.13
CA HIS A 142 66.11 -40.63 17.53
C HIS A 142 65.80 -40.42 16.05
N THR A 143 65.71 -39.19 15.62
CA THR A 143 65.32 -38.81 14.24
C THR A 143 66.46 -38.77 13.25
N ARG A 144 67.68 -39.08 13.70
CA ARG A 144 68.89 -39.22 12.87
C ARG A 144 69.15 -38.07 11.88
N ALA A 145 69.68 -36.99 12.44
CA ALA A 145 70.10 -35.81 11.65
C ALA A 145 68.99 -35.09 10.84
N MET A 146 67.73 -35.36 11.13
CA MET A 146 66.63 -34.55 10.62
C MET A 146 66.15 -33.53 11.68
N PRO A 147 65.76 -32.30 11.23
CA PRO A 147 65.22 -31.31 12.16
C PRO A 147 63.89 -31.78 12.77
N VAL A 148 63.74 -31.66 14.07
CA VAL A 148 62.54 -32.01 14.86
C VAL A 148 61.96 -30.74 15.45
N LEU A 149 60.65 -30.61 15.38
CA LEU A 149 59.88 -29.53 16.04
C LEU A 149 59.43 -30.03 17.41
N THR A 150 59.54 -29.18 18.42
CA THR A 150 59.08 -29.50 19.78
C THR A 150 57.93 -28.58 20.19
N PRO A 151 56.94 -29.10 20.99
CA PRO A 151 55.84 -28.29 21.48
C PRO A 151 56.34 -27.18 22.39
N ALA A 152 55.44 -26.23 22.64
CA ALA A 152 55.74 -25.11 23.57
C ALA A 152 56.13 -25.65 24.94
N ARG A 153 57.23 -25.15 25.42
CA ARG A 153 57.72 -25.46 26.77
C ARG A 153 58.19 -24.21 27.47
N LYS A 154 58.09 -24.24 28.77
CA LYS A 154 58.71 -23.24 29.60
C LYS A 154 60.24 -23.49 29.60
N GLU A 155 60.99 -22.45 29.26
CA GLU A 155 62.43 -22.55 29.27
C GLU A 155 62.93 -22.72 30.70
N SER A 156 63.31 -23.96 31.02
CA SER A 156 63.79 -24.29 32.36
C SER A 156 65.23 -23.83 32.63
N LEU A 157 65.92 -23.51 31.54
CA LEU A 157 67.34 -23.11 31.57
C LEU A 157 67.55 -21.61 31.72
N SER A 158 66.51 -20.82 31.55
CA SER A 158 66.58 -19.36 31.71
C SER A 158 66.30 -18.91 33.12
N SER A 159 67.02 -17.93 33.61
CA SER A 159 66.76 -17.28 34.89
C SER A 159 65.45 -16.45 34.90
N GLU A 160 64.92 -16.10 33.71
CA GLU A 160 63.57 -15.51 33.54
C GLU A 160 62.51 -16.59 33.63
N LYS A 161 61.83 -16.69 34.79
CA LYS A 161 60.86 -17.71 35.16
C LYS A 161 59.63 -17.88 34.23
N GLU A 162 59.52 -17.08 33.18
CA GLU A 162 58.33 -17.10 32.33
C GLU A 162 58.59 -17.10 30.80
N LYS A 163 59.81 -17.44 30.39
CA LYS A 163 60.15 -17.52 28.98
C LYS A 163 59.65 -18.82 28.37
N TRP A 164 58.65 -18.67 27.48
CA TRP A 164 58.08 -19.80 26.73
C TRP A 164 58.72 -19.81 25.34
N VAL A 165 59.11 -21.00 24.87
CA VAL A 165 59.71 -21.20 23.57
C VAL A 165 59.17 -22.44 22.86
N VAL A 166 59.23 -22.39 21.55
CA VAL A 166 59.05 -23.55 20.67
C VAL A 166 60.40 -23.78 20.00
N SER A 167 60.84 -25.02 19.88
CA SER A 167 62.21 -25.28 19.40
C SER A 167 62.26 -26.13 18.15
N VAL A 168 63.26 -25.84 17.31
CA VAL A 168 63.72 -26.75 16.27
C VAL A 168 65.02 -27.32 16.71
N THR A 169 65.11 -28.64 16.79
CA THR A 169 66.30 -29.38 17.26
C THR A 169 66.81 -30.31 16.18
N GLN A 170 68.12 -30.46 16.11
CA GLN A 170 68.74 -31.38 15.17
C GLN A 170 70.00 -31.97 15.75
N GLU A 171 70.17 -33.27 15.53
CA GLU A 171 71.40 -33.99 15.85
C GLU A 171 72.55 -33.45 14.98
N VAL A 172 73.68 -33.19 15.59
CA VAL A 172 74.98 -32.90 14.93
C VAL A 172 75.71 -34.21 14.80
N VAL A 173 76.11 -34.56 13.56
CA VAL A 173 76.77 -35.83 13.28
C VAL A 173 78.12 -35.62 12.59
N ASP A 174 79.00 -36.56 12.76
CA ASP A 174 80.25 -36.61 12.00
C ASP A 174 80.05 -37.15 10.56
N GLU A 175 81.16 -37.33 9.78
CA GLU A 175 81.09 -37.84 8.41
C GLU A 175 80.65 -39.32 8.38
N ALA A 176 80.87 -40.05 9.46
CA ALA A 176 80.43 -41.45 9.62
C ALA A 176 78.99 -41.58 10.12
N GLY A 177 78.26 -40.47 10.42
CA GLY A 177 76.91 -40.44 10.94
C GLY A 177 76.83 -40.71 12.44
N GLN A 178 77.93 -40.59 13.20
CA GLN A 178 77.94 -40.75 14.64
C GLN A 178 77.50 -39.47 15.33
N ASN A 179 76.71 -39.59 16.40
CA ASN A 179 76.25 -38.49 17.19
C ASN A 179 77.42 -37.72 17.84
N LEU A 180 77.44 -36.42 17.63
CA LEU A 180 78.35 -35.48 18.26
C LEU A 180 77.67 -34.57 19.28
N GLY A 181 76.34 -34.49 19.26
CA GLY A 181 75.55 -33.63 20.11
C GLY A 181 74.24 -33.20 19.46
N VAL A 182 73.53 -32.27 20.02
CA VAL A 182 72.28 -31.72 19.48
C VAL A 182 72.36 -30.20 19.49
N LEU A 183 72.00 -29.64 18.35
CA LEU A 183 71.78 -28.20 18.16
C LEU A 183 70.29 -27.91 18.31
N ARG A 184 69.95 -26.83 19.05
CA ARG A 184 68.60 -26.34 19.29
C ARG A 184 68.51 -24.86 18.97
N LEU A 185 67.51 -24.48 18.15
CA LEU A 185 67.09 -23.10 17.92
C LEU A 185 65.73 -22.87 18.58
N ASP A 186 65.63 -21.82 19.38
CA ASP A 186 64.40 -21.49 20.09
C ASP A 186 63.69 -20.28 19.46
N ILE A 187 62.43 -20.47 19.15
CA ILE A 187 61.51 -19.47 18.63
C ILE A 187 60.78 -18.84 19.80
N GLY A 188 60.69 -17.54 19.79
CA GLY A 188 59.93 -16.81 20.81
C GLY A 188 58.41 -17.10 20.69
N TYR A 189 57.81 -17.46 21.81
CA TYR A 189 56.36 -17.66 21.88
C TYR A 189 55.57 -16.41 21.44
N ASN A 190 56.10 -15.22 21.74
CA ASN A 190 55.45 -13.94 21.36
C ASN A 190 55.47 -13.69 19.86
N SER A 191 56.45 -14.25 19.13
CA SER A 191 56.50 -14.18 17.67
C SER A 191 55.35 -15.01 17.05
N LEU A 192 55.13 -16.23 17.50
CA LEU A 192 53.98 -17.06 17.09
C LEU A 192 52.67 -16.35 17.42
N LYS A 193 52.60 -15.73 18.66
CA LYS A 193 51.46 -14.95 19.04
C LYS A 193 51.16 -13.79 18.09
N ALA A 194 52.17 -13.02 17.71
CA ALA A 194 52.03 -11.88 16.81
C ALA A 194 51.47 -12.29 15.42
N TYR A 195 51.89 -13.43 14.89
CA TYR A 195 51.36 -13.96 13.64
C TYR A 195 49.92 -14.44 13.75
N LEU A 196 49.58 -15.13 14.84
CA LEU A 196 48.25 -15.69 15.05
C LEU A 196 47.22 -14.66 15.50
N ASP A 197 47.62 -13.60 16.18
CA ASP A 197 46.75 -12.47 16.55
C ASP A 197 46.27 -11.66 15.32
N GLN A 198 46.95 -11.79 14.15
CA GLN A 198 46.52 -11.16 12.90
C GLN A 198 45.33 -11.87 12.24
N LEU A 199 45.01 -13.10 12.67
CA LEU A 199 43.87 -13.85 12.17
C LEU A 199 42.55 -13.18 12.53
N GLN A 200 41.75 -12.91 11.50
CA GLN A 200 40.42 -12.29 11.66
C GLN A 200 39.36 -13.34 12.06
N LEU A 201 39.46 -13.86 13.28
CA LEU A 201 38.53 -14.85 13.83
C LEU A 201 37.35 -14.25 14.59
N GLY A 202 37.11 -12.94 14.44
CA GLY A 202 36.08 -12.19 15.16
C GLY A 202 36.52 -11.78 16.58
N LYS A 203 35.68 -10.96 17.28
CA LYS A 203 36.04 -10.34 18.58
C LYS A 203 36.37 -11.32 19.70
N LYS A 204 35.79 -12.52 19.68
CA LYS A 204 36.00 -13.57 20.67
C LYS A 204 36.60 -14.84 20.08
N GLY A 205 36.99 -14.78 18.81
CA GLY A 205 37.70 -15.87 18.16
C GLY A 205 39.14 -15.94 18.62
N PHE A 206 39.72 -17.12 18.54
CA PHE A 206 41.14 -17.36 18.88
C PHE A 206 41.65 -18.53 18.05
N SER A 207 42.97 -18.61 17.95
CA SER A 207 43.63 -19.74 17.30
C SER A 207 44.66 -20.34 18.21
N PHE A 208 44.94 -21.61 17.98
CA PHE A 208 45.99 -22.36 18.66
C PHE A 208 46.57 -23.45 17.75
N ILE A 209 47.72 -23.94 18.11
CA ILE A 209 48.43 -25.01 17.35
C ILE A 209 48.62 -26.20 18.26
N VAL A 210 48.31 -27.38 17.73
CA VAL A 210 48.59 -28.67 18.40
C VAL A 210 49.47 -29.55 17.52
N ASN A 211 50.20 -30.47 18.12
CA ASN A 211 50.92 -31.52 17.38
C ASN A 211 50.04 -32.78 17.20
N SER A 212 50.58 -33.80 16.53
CA SER A 212 49.92 -35.08 16.27
C SER A 212 49.53 -35.84 17.58
N GLN A 213 50.15 -35.53 18.71
CA GLN A 213 49.84 -36.09 20.03
C GLN A 213 48.83 -35.24 20.81
N HIS A 214 48.25 -34.17 20.15
CA HIS A 214 47.37 -33.19 20.76
C HIS A 214 48.00 -32.36 21.90
N GLU A 215 49.34 -32.29 21.93
CA GLU A 215 50.04 -31.36 22.79
C GLU A 215 50.00 -29.95 22.23
N PHE A 216 49.79 -28.92 23.07
CA PHE A 216 49.75 -27.53 22.62
C PHE A 216 51.14 -27.02 22.21
N VAL A 217 51.28 -26.69 20.94
CA VAL A 217 52.45 -25.98 20.43
C VAL A 217 52.35 -24.50 20.69
N TYR A 218 51.14 -23.96 20.52
CA TYR A 218 50.81 -22.56 20.86
C TYR A 218 49.35 -22.48 21.33
N HIS A 219 49.11 -21.71 22.37
CA HIS A 219 47.75 -21.33 22.82
C HIS A 219 47.77 -19.91 23.41
N PRO A 220 46.83 -18.98 23.03
CA PRO A 220 46.85 -17.60 23.52
C PRO A 220 46.75 -17.46 25.04
N LYS A 221 46.13 -18.44 25.72
CA LYS A 221 46.05 -18.51 27.17
C LYS A 221 47.10 -19.51 27.71
N LYS A 222 48.12 -18.98 28.38
CA LYS A 222 49.20 -19.79 28.98
C LYS A 222 48.71 -20.74 30.07
N SER A 223 47.58 -20.48 30.73
CA SER A 223 46.98 -21.34 31.76
C SER A 223 46.58 -22.72 31.25
N VAL A 224 46.34 -22.86 29.92
CA VAL A 224 46.01 -24.15 29.31
C VAL A 224 47.10 -25.19 29.47
N TYR A 225 48.38 -24.78 29.54
CA TYR A 225 49.52 -25.68 29.73
C TYR A 225 49.65 -26.21 31.15
N SER A 226 49.02 -25.57 32.15
CA SER A 226 49.15 -25.92 33.57
C SER A 226 47.84 -26.44 34.22
N SER A 227 46.70 -26.24 33.52
CA SER A 227 45.39 -26.59 34.05
C SER A 227 44.75 -27.73 33.27
N SER A 228 44.62 -28.89 33.88
CA SER A 228 43.90 -30.05 33.32
C SER A 228 42.44 -29.73 33.00
N GLN A 229 41.82 -28.78 33.71
CA GLN A 229 40.45 -28.38 33.46
C GLN A 229 40.35 -27.53 32.16
N GLU A 230 41.29 -26.60 31.97
CA GLU A 230 41.31 -25.79 30.73
C GLU A 230 41.70 -26.63 29.51
N MET A 231 42.63 -27.58 29.67
CA MET A 231 42.97 -28.55 28.63
C MET A 231 41.75 -29.37 28.21
N LYS A 232 40.98 -29.90 29.14
CA LYS A 232 39.72 -30.62 28.84
C LYS A 232 38.67 -29.72 28.17
N ALA A 233 38.65 -28.43 28.51
CA ALA A 233 37.73 -27.50 27.88
C ALA A 233 38.06 -27.22 26.39
N MET A 234 39.29 -27.51 25.93
CA MET A 234 39.71 -27.37 24.53
C MET A 234 39.41 -28.64 23.68
N GLN A 235 39.20 -29.77 24.32
CA GLN A 235 38.97 -31.06 23.65
C GLN A 235 37.84 -31.00 22.59
N PRO A 236 36.68 -30.34 22.84
CA PRO A 236 35.64 -30.21 21.82
C PRO A 236 36.08 -29.49 20.56
N TYR A 237 37.06 -28.58 20.62
CA TYR A 237 37.59 -27.87 19.45
C TYR A 237 38.61 -28.71 18.67
N ILE A 238 39.35 -29.58 19.37
CA ILE A 238 40.36 -30.48 18.75
C ILE A 238 39.65 -31.62 18.03
N SER A 239 38.52 -32.11 18.56
CA SER A 239 37.79 -33.26 17.98
C SER A 239 36.96 -32.95 16.76
N VAL A 240 36.66 -31.67 16.45
CA VAL A 240 35.88 -31.25 15.27
C VAL A 240 36.82 -30.84 14.19
N LYS A 241 36.86 -31.60 13.08
CA LYS A 241 37.80 -31.35 12.00
C LYS A 241 37.48 -30.05 11.21
N ASP A 242 36.25 -29.86 10.79
CA ASP A 242 35.72 -28.61 10.23
C ASP A 242 34.24 -28.57 10.49
N GLY A 243 33.73 -27.54 11.17
CA GLY A 243 32.31 -27.43 11.43
C GLY A 243 31.95 -26.77 12.74
N TYR A 244 30.72 -27.01 13.16
CA TYR A 244 30.16 -26.39 14.37
C TYR A 244 30.42 -27.25 15.61
N ALA A 245 31.06 -26.64 16.57
CA ALA A 245 31.14 -27.20 17.92
C ALA A 245 29.87 -26.78 18.70
N ASP A 246 28.77 -27.54 18.53
CA ASP A 246 27.42 -27.18 19.04
C ASP A 246 27.41 -26.88 20.55
N GLN A 247 28.20 -27.62 21.34
CA GLN A 247 28.29 -27.38 22.79
C GLN A 247 28.90 -26.04 23.17
N LYS A 248 29.65 -25.39 22.25
CA LYS A 248 30.41 -24.15 22.49
C LYS A 248 29.92 -22.96 21.62
N GLN A 249 28.87 -23.14 20.80
CA GLN A 249 28.40 -22.12 19.88
C GLN A 249 29.55 -21.46 19.07
N ALA A 250 30.45 -22.30 18.58
CA ALA A 250 31.61 -21.86 17.83
C ALA A 250 31.76 -22.67 16.54
N PHE A 251 32.30 -22.02 15.51
CA PHE A 251 32.75 -22.70 14.30
C PHE A 251 34.24 -22.96 14.40
N VAL A 252 34.65 -24.20 14.15
CA VAL A 252 36.05 -24.64 14.20
C VAL A 252 36.53 -24.91 12.79
N TYR A 253 37.72 -24.43 12.48
CA TYR A 253 38.42 -24.71 11.26
C TYR A 253 39.83 -25.21 11.53
N GLN A 254 40.25 -26.35 10.92
CA GLN A 254 41.53 -26.98 11.16
C GLN A 254 42.32 -27.03 9.85
N ILE A 255 43.62 -26.69 9.91
CA ILE A 255 44.55 -26.77 8.82
C ILE A 255 45.84 -27.46 9.28
N ASP A 256 46.23 -28.51 8.59
CA ASP A 256 47.53 -29.14 8.78
C ASP A 256 48.64 -28.28 8.20
N ILE A 257 49.67 -27.98 8.99
CA ILE A 257 50.82 -27.17 8.57
C ILE A 257 51.77 -28.07 7.81
N ALA A 258 52.02 -27.76 6.53
CA ALA A 258 52.87 -28.56 5.67
C ALA A 258 54.26 -28.78 6.28
N ASP A 259 54.84 -29.92 5.99
CA ASP A 259 56.15 -30.36 6.47
C ASP A 259 56.33 -30.36 8.01
N SER A 260 55.20 -30.47 8.72
CA SER A 260 55.18 -30.59 10.21
C SER A 260 54.06 -31.53 10.65
N ASP A 261 54.11 -31.95 11.91
CA ASP A 261 53.06 -32.69 12.58
C ASP A 261 52.06 -31.75 13.31
N TRP A 262 52.07 -30.44 12.93
CA TRP A 262 51.29 -29.42 13.59
C TRP A 262 49.98 -29.15 12.84
N THR A 263 48.92 -28.98 13.61
CA THR A 263 47.62 -28.55 13.08
C THR A 263 47.24 -27.19 13.69
N LEU A 264 47.02 -26.22 12.85
CA LEU A 264 46.47 -24.91 13.24
C LEU A 264 44.95 -25.00 13.37
N ILE A 265 44.45 -24.66 14.54
CA ILE A 265 43.01 -24.69 14.86
C ILE A 265 42.54 -23.27 15.10
N GLY A 266 41.58 -22.81 14.29
CA GLY A 266 40.89 -21.55 14.45
C GLY A 266 39.48 -21.75 15.00
N VAL A 267 39.12 -20.97 16.01
CA VAL A 267 37.81 -21.00 16.68
C VAL A 267 37.16 -19.64 16.50
N THR A 268 36.05 -19.59 15.74
CA THR A 268 35.27 -18.38 15.51
C THR A 268 33.99 -18.43 16.34
N SER A 269 33.74 -17.41 17.17
CA SER A 269 32.52 -17.34 17.98
C SER A 269 31.30 -17.02 17.13
N LEU A 270 30.23 -17.79 17.29
CA LEU A 270 28.92 -17.53 16.66
C LEU A 270 28.17 -16.35 17.29
N GLU A 271 28.60 -15.88 18.46
CA GLU A 271 27.94 -14.78 19.16
C GLU A 271 27.91 -13.48 18.32
N GLN A 272 28.95 -13.22 17.56
CA GLN A 272 29.00 -12.07 16.65
C GLN A 272 28.03 -12.23 15.48
N LEU A 273 27.88 -13.43 14.94
CA LEU A 273 26.88 -13.73 13.92
C LEU A 273 25.46 -13.55 14.44
N GLN A 274 25.20 -14.06 15.65
CA GLN A 274 23.90 -13.89 16.31
C GLN A 274 23.60 -12.41 16.59
N MET A 275 24.61 -11.62 16.97
CA MET A 275 24.46 -10.18 17.19
C MET A 275 24.13 -9.44 15.89
N LEU A 276 24.78 -9.77 14.78
CA LEU A 276 24.47 -9.23 13.47
C LEU A 276 23.07 -9.64 13.01
N GLN A 277 22.70 -10.91 13.18
CA GLN A 277 21.36 -11.39 12.85
C GLN A 277 20.27 -10.68 13.66
N SER A 278 20.49 -10.47 14.96
CA SER A 278 19.54 -9.74 15.83
C SER A 278 19.42 -8.28 15.42
N GLN A 279 20.53 -7.59 15.10
CA GLN A 279 20.48 -6.21 14.57
C GLN A 279 19.70 -6.12 13.27
N MET A 280 19.89 -7.07 12.34
CA MET A 280 19.12 -7.13 11.10
C MET A 280 17.64 -7.35 11.37
N LEU A 281 17.30 -8.24 12.30
CA LEU A 281 15.90 -8.48 12.69
C LEU A 281 15.27 -7.22 13.30
N TYR A 282 15.95 -6.53 14.22
CA TYR A 282 15.45 -5.28 14.80
C TYR A 282 15.28 -4.17 13.76
N SER A 283 16.24 -4.04 12.84
CA SER A 283 16.16 -3.06 11.75
C SER A 283 14.97 -3.36 10.84
N PHE A 284 14.74 -4.63 10.51
CA PHE A 284 13.61 -5.07 9.70
C PHE A 284 12.27 -4.83 10.40
N VAL A 285 12.17 -5.18 11.67
CA VAL A 285 10.98 -4.92 12.50
C VAL A 285 10.70 -3.42 12.60
N GLY A 286 11.74 -2.60 12.83
CA GLY A 286 11.63 -1.14 12.86
C GLY A 286 11.11 -0.57 11.53
N MET A 287 11.64 -1.06 10.40
CA MET A 287 11.19 -0.67 9.05
C MET A 287 9.74 -1.12 8.79
N GLY A 288 9.38 -2.32 9.24
CA GLY A 288 8.01 -2.83 9.18
C GLY A 288 7.01 -1.98 9.97
N ILE A 289 7.36 -1.58 11.19
CA ILE A 289 6.54 -0.67 12.00
C ILE A 289 6.38 0.69 11.30
N LEU A 290 7.46 1.24 10.74
CA LEU A 290 7.41 2.49 9.98
C LEU A 290 6.48 2.37 8.76
N ALA A 291 6.60 1.29 8.00
CA ALA A 291 5.74 1.02 6.85
C ALA A 291 4.26 0.89 7.25
N LEU A 292 3.96 0.22 8.37
CA LEU A 292 2.60 0.12 8.91
C LEU A 292 2.05 1.48 9.34
N LEU A 293 2.86 2.33 9.99
CA LEU A 293 2.47 3.69 10.36
C LEU A 293 2.18 4.53 9.10
N MET A 294 3.02 4.43 8.07
CA MET A 294 2.78 5.11 6.78
C MET A 294 1.50 4.60 6.11
N CYS A 295 1.23 3.30 6.16
CA CYS A 295 0.00 2.72 5.63
C CYS A 295 -1.23 3.25 6.40
N LEU A 296 -1.20 3.27 7.73
CA LEU A 296 -2.28 3.80 8.56
C LEU A 296 -2.53 5.29 8.32
N THR A 297 -1.46 6.09 8.18
CA THR A 297 -1.60 7.52 7.84
C THR A 297 -2.15 7.72 6.45
N GLY A 298 -1.74 6.91 5.47
CA GLY A 298 -2.30 6.90 4.11
C GLY A 298 -3.79 6.54 4.11
N ILE A 299 -4.18 5.50 4.83
CA ILE A 299 -5.59 5.10 5.01
C ILE A 299 -6.40 6.26 5.65
N TRP A 300 -5.89 6.87 6.71
CA TRP A 300 -6.53 8.01 7.36
C TRP A 300 -6.75 9.19 6.41
N PHE A 301 -5.74 9.46 5.55
CA PHE A 301 -5.81 10.52 4.54
C PHE A 301 -6.87 10.24 3.48
N VAL A 302 -6.93 9.00 2.97
CA VAL A 302 -7.95 8.54 2.02
C VAL A 302 -9.35 8.63 2.64
N LEU A 303 -9.51 8.16 3.88
CA LEU A 303 -10.80 8.25 4.60
C LEU A 303 -11.28 9.69 4.72
N ARG A 304 -10.38 10.60 5.08
CA ARG A 304 -10.71 12.01 5.32
C ARG A 304 -10.99 12.80 4.03
N LEU A 305 -10.16 12.60 2.98
CA LEU A 305 -10.24 13.39 1.75
C LEU A 305 -11.23 12.85 0.72
N TRP A 306 -11.49 11.55 0.73
CA TRP A 306 -12.28 10.90 -0.31
C TRP A 306 -13.57 10.28 0.24
N ILE A 307 -13.45 9.46 1.27
CA ILE A 307 -14.59 8.65 1.74
C ILE A 307 -15.61 9.50 2.48
N LYS A 308 -15.16 10.32 3.42
CA LYS A 308 -16.07 11.14 4.23
C LYS A 308 -16.85 12.18 3.43
N PRO A 309 -16.24 12.93 2.48
CA PRO A 309 -16.99 13.82 1.59
C PRO A 309 -17.98 13.09 0.67
N LEU A 310 -17.58 11.90 0.15
CA LEU A 310 -18.48 11.09 -0.67
C LEU A 310 -19.71 10.60 0.10
N GLN A 311 -19.52 10.13 1.33
CA GLN A 311 -20.63 9.74 2.21
C GLN A 311 -21.54 10.92 2.55
N ASN A 312 -20.98 12.10 2.76
CA ASN A 312 -21.76 13.31 2.99
C ASN A 312 -22.60 13.68 1.76
N LEU A 313 -22.00 13.62 0.56
CA LEU A 313 -22.72 13.84 -0.69
C LEU A 313 -23.87 12.83 -0.86
N GLN A 314 -23.60 11.55 -0.64
CA GLN A 314 -24.63 10.49 -0.68
C GLN A 314 -25.77 10.76 0.33
N ALA A 315 -25.43 11.16 1.54
CA ALA A 315 -26.43 11.49 2.57
C ALA A 315 -27.32 12.69 2.18
N VAL A 316 -26.73 13.71 1.54
CA VAL A 316 -27.47 14.87 1.01
C VAL A 316 -28.41 14.43 -0.12
N ILE A 317 -27.93 13.61 -1.05
CA ILE A 317 -28.76 13.06 -2.16
C ILE A 317 -29.98 12.30 -1.60
N LEU A 318 -29.77 11.43 -0.61
CA LEU A 318 -30.85 10.67 0.00
C LEU A 318 -31.86 11.56 0.74
N LYS A 319 -31.43 12.61 1.43
CA LYS A 319 -32.32 13.56 2.13
C LYS A 319 -33.14 14.38 1.15
N ILE A 320 -32.54 14.84 0.05
CA ILE A 320 -33.25 15.55 -1.02
C ILE A 320 -34.29 14.63 -1.65
N GLY A 321 -33.95 13.36 -1.92
CA GLY A 321 -34.90 12.37 -2.41
C GLY A 321 -36.04 12.06 -1.44
N ALA A 322 -35.85 12.29 -0.14
CA ALA A 322 -36.87 12.19 0.89
C ALA A 322 -37.75 13.46 1.07
N GLY A 323 -37.48 14.54 0.27
CA GLY A 323 -38.30 15.74 0.23
C GLY A 323 -37.67 17.01 0.85
N ASP A 324 -36.43 16.93 1.34
CA ASP A 324 -35.72 18.10 1.89
C ASP A 324 -34.94 18.83 0.78
N SER A 325 -35.63 19.63 -0.03
CA SER A 325 -35.06 20.28 -1.23
C SER A 325 -34.09 21.43 -0.95
N ASN A 326 -34.03 21.94 0.30
CA ASN A 326 -33.20 23.12 0.63
C ASN A 326 -31.75 22.78 0.95
N LEU A 327 -31.40 21.49 0.96
CA LEU A 327 -30.02 21.05 1.23
C LEU A 327 -29.14 21.27 0.01
N ARG A 328 -27.88 21.59 0.27
CA ARG A 328 -26.83 21.66 -0.75
C ARG A 328 -25.63 20.81 -0.32
N ALA A 329 -24.96 20.20 -1.28
CA ALA A 329 -23.76 19.44 -1.05
C ALA A 329 -22.59 20.35 -0.70
N GLU A 330 -21.83 20.01 0.34
CA GLU A 330 -20.64 20.75 0.73
C GLU A 330 -19.49 20.45 -0.24
N ALA A 331 -18.92 21.46 -0.88
CA ALA A 331 -17.80 21.33 -1.82
C ALA A 331 -16.48 21.14 -1.05
N LYS A 332 -16.24 19.92 -0.51
CA LYS A 332 -15.06 19.54 0.26
C LYS A 332 -14.50 18.22 -0.25
N GLY A 333 -13.17 18.05 -0.16
CA GLY A 333 -12.46 16.82 -0.56
C GLY A 333 -11.48 17.04 -1.68
N SER A 334 -11.29 16.03 -2.55
CA SER A 334 -10.45 16.16 -3.73
C SER A 334 -11.08 17.11 -4.77
N PRO A 335 -10.29 17.66 -5.72
CA PRO A 335 -10.81 18.53 -6.76
C PRO A 335 -12.00 17.94 -7.51
N GLU A 336 -11.97 16.63 -7.80
CA GLU A 336 -13.03 15.92 -8.52
C GLU A 336 -14.33 15.85 -7.70
N LEU A 337 -14.21 15.66 -6.36
CA LEU A 337 -15.38 15.65 -5.47
C LEU A 337 -15.97 17.05 -5.27
N VAL A 338 -15.12 18.06 -5.24
CA VAL A 338 -15.55 19.47 -5.21
C VAL A 338 -16.33 19.81 -6.46
N ASP A 339 -15.80 19.46 -7.65
CA ASP A 339 -16.48 19.65 -8.92
C ASP A 339 -17.82 18.89 -8.99
N LEU A 340 -17.83 17.63 -8.56
CA LEU A 340 -19.05 16.82 -8.49
C LEU A 340 -20.11 17.45 -7.57
N ALA A 341 -19.72 17.95 -6.41
CA ALA A 341 -20.64 18.62 -5.49
C ALA A 341 -21.21 19.93 -6.10
N GLN A 342 -20.38 20.71 -6.81
CA GLN A 342 -20.79 21.91 -7.51
C GLN A 342 -21.76 21.61 -8.67
N GLN A 343 -21.44 20.60 -9.49
CA GLN A 343 -22.32 20.14 -10.57
C GLN A 343 -23.68 19.67 -10.03
N PHE A 344 -23.65 18.90 -8.94
CA PHE A 344 -24.86 18.45 -8.27
C PHE A 344 -25.70 19.64 -7.76
N ASN A 345 -25.08 20.62 -7.10
CA ASN A 345 -25.79 21.82 -6.64
C ASN A 345 -26.39 22.62 -7.80
N LYS A 346 -25.64 22.77 -8.92
CA LYS A 346 -26.14 23.43 -10.12
C LYS A 346 -27.36 22.71 -10.72
N MET A 347 -27.35 21.37 -10.70
CA MET A 347 -28.51 20.59 -11.15
C MET A 347 -29.73 20.84 -10.23
N LEU A 348 -29.51 20.92 -8.92
CA LEU A 348 -30.60 21.25 -7.97
C LEU A 348 -31.17 22.63 -8.23
N ASP A 349 -30.35 23.65 -8.49
CA ASP A 349 -30.78 25.00 -8.83
C ASP A 349 -31.61 25.01 -10.12
N GLN A 350 -31.21 24.22 -11.13
CA GLN A 350 -31.99 24.06 -12.35
C GLN A 350 -33.35 23.38 -12.10
N ILE A 351 -33.39 22.34 -11.25
CA ILE A 351 -34.65 21.67 -10.88
C ILE A 351 -35.58 22.67 -10.16
N GLU A 352 -35.07 23.46 -9.23
CA GLU A 352 -35.85 24.47 -8.51
C GLU A 352 -36.42 25.51 -9.48
N GLN A 353 -35.64 26.01 -10.42
CA GLN A 353 -36.11 26.94 -11.48
C GLN A 353 -37.19 26.32 -12.36
N LEU A 354 -37.03 25.05 -12.76
CA LEU A 354 -38.03 24.35 -13.56
C LEU A 354 -39.34 24.15 -12.79
N MET A 355 -39.28 23.81 -11.51
CA MET A 355 -40.45 23.65 -10.66
C MET A 355 -41.23 24.98 -10.49
N GLU A 356 -40.50 26.10 -10.34
CA GLU A 356 -41.11 27.43 -10.27
C GLU A 356 -41.77 27.80 -11.60
N ALA A 357 -41.10 27.51 -12.74
CA ALA A 357 -41.67 27.73 -14.06
C ALA A 357 -42.93 26.88 -14.30
N VAL A 358 -42.92 25.60 -13.96
CA VAL A 358 -44.09 24.72 -14.05
C VAL A 358 -45.23 25.23 -13.21
N LYS A 359 -44.99 25.65 -11.98
CA LYS A 359 -46.01 26.22 -11.09
C LYS A 359 -46.61 27.51 -11.65
N THR A 360 -45.77 28.36 -12.24
CA THR A 360 -46.21 29.60 -12.87
C THR A 360 -47.08 29.30 -14.10
N GLU A 361 -46.67 28.31 -14.90
CA GLU A 361 -47.46 27.92 -16.10
C GLU A 361 -48.78 27.29 -15.71
N GLU A 362 -48.83 26.43 -14.68
CA GLU A 362 -50.10 25.89 -14.15
C GLU A 362 -51.05 26.98 -13.69
N GLN A 363 -50.54 28.02 -13.03
CA GLN A 363 -51.32 29.17 -12.62
C GLN A 363 -51.85 29.97 -13.84
N ASN A 364 -51.04 30.11 -14.85
CA ASN A 364 -51.45 30.79 -16.09
C ASN A 364 -52.53 30.00 -16.83
N VAL A 365 -52.35 28.70 -17.00
CA VAL A 365 -53.38 27.82 -17.59
C VAL A 365 -54.70 27.95 -16.86
N ARG A 366 -54.69 27.86 -15.53
CA ARG A 366 -55.91 28.02 -14.73
C ARG A 366 -56.56 29.39 -14.90
N ARG A 367 -55.75 30.45 -15.03
CA ARG A 367 -56.23 31.80 -15.30
C ARG A 367 -56.89 31.92 -16.68
N TYR A 368 -56.29 31.29 -17.71
CA TYR A 368 -56.86 31.28 -19.07
C TYR A 368 -58.15 30.47 -19.13
N GLU A 369 -58.25 29.32 -18.44
CA GLU A 369 -59.48 28.55 -18.34
C GLU A 369 -60.61 29.37 -17.71
N LEU A 370 -60.32 30.09 -16.60
CA LEU A 370 -61.31 30.93 -15.96
C LEU A 370 -61.77 32.09 -16.87
N ARG A 371 -60.85 32.68 -17.68
CA ARG A 371 -61.20 33.72 -18.65
C ARG A 371 -62.07 33.18 -19.78
N ALA A 372 -61.71 31.98 -20.30
CA ALA A 372 -62.48 31.36 -21.36
C ALA A 372 -63.93 31.04 -20.90
N LEU A 373 -64.08 30.52 -19.67
CA LEU A 373 -65.39 30.27 -19.05
C LEU A 373 -66.18 31.56 -18.89
N SER A 374 -65.56 32.65 -18.44
CA SER A 374 -66.21 33.95 -18.26
C SER A 374 -66.66 34.60 -19.59
N ALA A 375 -65.94 34.33 -20.68
CA ALA A 375 -66.26 34.87 -22.00
C ALA A 375 -67.49 34.17 -22.67
N GLN A 376 -67.92 33.01 -22.19
CA GLN A 376 -69.12 32.30 -22.69
C GLN A 376 -70.43 32.94 -22.26
N ILE A 377 -70.42 33.88 -21.31
CA ILE A 377 -71.61 34.62 -20.91
C ILE A 377 -71.58 35.94 -21.64
N ASN A 378 -72.59 36.21 -22.52
CA ASN A 378 -72.75 37.51 -23.17
C ASN A 378 -73.25 38.54 -22.13
N PRO A 379 -72.37 39.43 -21.60
CA PRO A 379 -72.77 40.33 -20.52
C PRO A 379 -73.85 41.35 -20.96
N HIS A 380 -73.78 41.76 -22.22
CA HIS A 380 -74.70 42.74 -22.77
C HIS A 380 -76.11 42.17 -22.90
N PHE A 381 -76.27 40.89 -23.26
CA PHE A 381 -77.56 40.24 -23.27
C PHE A 381 -78.14 40.15 -21.86
N LEU A 382 -77.34 39.81 -20.87
CA LEU A 382 -77.76 39.71 -19.45
C LEU A 382 -78.28 41.09 -18.96
N TYR A 383 -77.48 42.15 -19.12
CA TYR A 383 -77.89 43.47 -18.70
C TYR A 383 -79.19 43.93 -19.37
N ASN A 384 -79.29 43.77 -20.69
CA ASN A 384 -80.50 44.18 -21.42
C ASN A 384 -81.77 43.40 -21.02
N THR A 385 -81.58 42.11 -20.64
CA THR A 385 -82.68 41.29 -20.19
C THR A 385 -83.13 41.72 -18.80
N LEU A 386 -82.19 41.98 -17.88
CA LEU A 386 -82.49 42.49 -16.55
C LEU A 386 -83.17 43.85 -16.63
N ASP A 387 -82.72 44.76 -17.45
CA ASP A 387 -83.37 46.06 -17.69
C ASP A 387 -84.81 45.88 -18.19
N THR A 388 -85.03 44.90 -19.11
CA THR A 388 -86.37 44.55 -19.57
C THR A 388 -87.26 44.03 -18.47
N ILE A 389 -86.73 43.19 -17.57
CA ILE A 389 -87.48 42.69 -16.38
C ILE A 389 -87.81 43.82 -15.42
N VAL A 390 -86.88 44.77 -15.14
CA VAL A 390 -87.10 45.91 -14.28
C VAL A 390 -88.22 46.79 -14.87
N TRP A 391 -88.15 47.10 -16.17
CA TRP A 391 -89.13 47.86 -16.84
C TRP A 391 -90.56 47.22 -16.74
N MET A 392 -90.68 45.89 -17.01
CA MET A 392 -91.91 45.16 -16.84
C MET A 392 -92.44 45.19 -15.37
N ALA A 393 -91.54 45.14 -14.41
CA ALA A 393 -91.92 45.22 -13.00
C ALA A 393 -92.44 46.60 -12.61
N GLU A 394 -91.86 47.68 -13.16
CA GLU A 394 -92.34 49.06 -12.95
C GLU A 394 -93.77 49.29 -13.50
N PHE A 395 -94.14 48.55 -14.57
CA PHE A 395 -95.50 48.57 -15.11
C PHE A 395 -96.48 47.56 -14.49
N ASN A 396 -96.10 46.93 -13.37
CA ASN A 396 -96.84 45.93 -12.62
C ASN A 396 -97.28 44.68 -13.42
N ASP A 397 -96.54 44.33 -14.47
CA ASP A 397 -96.74 43.09 -15.27
C ASP A 397 -96.08 41.89 -14.63
N SER A 398 -96.50 41.52 -13.44
CA SER A 398 -95.88 40.43 -12.70
C SER A 398 -95.84 39.07 -13.43
N LYS A 399 -96.82 38.81 -14.28
CA LYS A 399 -96.84 37.58 -15.07
C LYS A 399 -95.69 37.47 -16.06
N ARG A 400 -95.49 38.56 -16.82
CA ARG A 400 -94.34 38.58 -17.78
C ARG A 400 -93.01 38.61 -17.08
N VAL A 401 -92.87 39.31 -15.97
CA VAL A 401 -91.64 39.29 -15.15
C VAL A 401 -91.31 37.84 -14.79
N VAL A 402 -92.26 37.03 -14.28
CA VAL A 402 -92.01 35.62 -13.96
C VAL A 402 -91.65 34.79 -15.20
N GLU A 403 -92.32 35.01 -16.32
CA GLU A 403 -92.02 34.28 -17.60
C GLU A 403 -90.66 34.59 -18.13
N VAL A 404 -90.24 35.88 -18.23
CA VAL A 404 -88.94 36.30 -18.68
C VAL A 404 -87.82 35.78 -17.76
N THR A 405 -88.08 35.89 -16.43
CA THR A 405 -87.06 35.40 -15.45
C THR A 405 -86.85 33.87 -15.59
N LYS A 406 -87.93 33.11 -15.75
CA LYS A 406 -87.85 31.65 -15.99
C LYS A 406 -87.09 31.33 -17.27
N SER A 407 -87.41 32.06 -18.36
CA SER A 407 -86.71 31.91 -19.64
C SER A 407 -85.24 32.25 -19.54
N LEU A 408 -84.88 33.30 -18.84
CA LEU A 408 -83.51 33.71 -18.60
C LEU A 408 -82.75 32.64 -17.79
N ALA A 409 -83.37 32.09 -16.74
CA ALA A 409 -82.78 31.00 -15.94
C ALA A 409 -82.55 29.73 -16.82
N GLN A 410 -83.54 29.39 -17.69
CA GLN A 410 -83.43 28.25 -18.60
C GLN A 410 -82.37 28.50 -19.68
N TYR A 411 -82.29 29.71 -20.28
CA TYR A 411 -81.27 30.11 -21.22
C TYR A 411 -79.86 29.87 -20.64
N PHE A 412 -79.58 30.37 -19.42
CA PHE A 412 -78.30 30.16 -18.79
C PHE A 412 -78.03 28.70 -18.46
N ARG A 413 -79.01 27.94 -18.03
CA ARG A 413 -78.87 26.54 -17.75
C ARG A 413 -78.44 25.75 -18.98
N LEU A 414 -79.05 26.06 -20.13
CA LEU A 414 -78.69 25.41 -21.40
C LEU A 414 -77.33 25.89 -21.92
N ALA A 415 -77.00 27.19 -21.80
CA ALA A 415 -75.72 27.73 -22.20
C ALA A 415 -74.55 27.14 -21.39
N LEU A 416 -74.74 26.93 -20.09
CA LEU A 416 -73.68 26.41 -19.20
C LEU A 416 -73.54 24.87 -19.23
N ASN A 417 -74.53 24.14 -19.65
CA ASN A 417 -74.63 22.69 -19.87
C ASN A 417 -73.40 21.86 -19.41
N GLN A 418 -73.02 21.99 -18.12
CA GLN A 418 -71.92 21.24 -17.43
C GLN A 418 -70.60 21.09 -18.21
N GLY A 419 -70.31 21.95 -19.19
CA GLY A 419 -69.04 21.99 -19.93
C GLY A 419 -68.93 20.97 -21.10
N HIS A 420 -70.01 20.34 -21.49
CA HIS A 420 -70.01 19.46 -22.68
C HIS A 420 -69.86 20.31 -23.97
N GLU A 421 -68.97 19.88 -24.87
CA GLU A 421 -68.75 20.55 -26.15
C GLU A 421 -69.87 20.25 -27.18
N GLN A 422 -70.52 19.13 -27.07
CA GLN A 422 -71.61 18.67 -27.93
C GLN A 422 -72.90 18.51 -27.12
N ILE A 423 -74.01 19.01 -27.65
CA ILE A 423 -75.35 18.97 -27.07
C ILE A 423 -76.35 18.33 -28.04
N ALA A 424 -77.50 17.88 -27.52
CA ALA A 424 -78.58 17.43 -28.38
C ALA A 424 -79.22 18.60 -29.14
N LEU A 425 -79.65 18.38 -30.36
CA LEU A 425 -80.31 19.36 -31.20
C LEU A 425 -81.47 20.06 -30.46
N LYS A 426 -82.26 19.30 -29.75
CA LYS A 426 -83.37 19.81 -28.99
C LYS A 426 -82.91 20.83 -27.89
N ASP A 427 -81.74 20.60 -27.28
CA ASP A 427 -81.20 21.53 -26.23
C ASP A 427 -80.72 22.82 -26.91
N GLU A 428 -80.15 22.77 -28.11
CA GLU A 428 -79.75 23.97 -28.89
C GLU A 428 -80.97 24.74 -29.35
N ILE A 429 -81.99 24.05 -29.86
CA ILE A 429 -83.26 24.70 -30.26
C ILE A 429 -83.98 25.30 -29.06
N ASP A 430 -84.01 24.59 -27.93
CA ASP A 430 -84.61 25.17 -26.72
C ASP A 430 -83.81 26.36 -26.22
N HIS A 431 -82.49 26.37 -26.34
CA HIS A 431 -81.64 27.52 -26.02
C HIS A 431 -82.01 28.74 -26.90
N VAL A 432 -82.11 28.53 -28.21
CA VAL A 432 -82.56 29.60 -29.15
C VAL A 432 -84.01 30.02 -28.86
N ARG A 433 -84.89 29.10 -28.51
CA ARG A 433 -86.28 29.37 -28.16
C ARG A 433 -86.37 30.33 -26.96
N GLN A 434 -85.59 30.06 -25.89
CA GLN A 434 -85.53 30.93 -24.73
C GLN A 434 -84.95 32.33 -25.10
N TYR A 435 -83.91 32.36 -25.94
CA TYR A 435 -83.33 33.58 -26.41
C TYR A 435 -84.34 34.42 -27.22
N LEU A 436 -84.99 33.84 -28.19
CA LEU A 436 -86.02 34.49 -29.03
C LEU A 436 -87.23 34.95 -28.18
N PHE A 437 -87.66 34.16 -27.23
CA PHE A 437 -88.73 34.54 -26.32
C PHE A 437 -88.36 35.82 -25.53
N ILE A 438 -87.12 35.84 -24.97
CA ILE A 438 -86.64 37.03 -24.19
C ILE A 438 -86.54 38.24 -25.16
N GLN A 439 -86.04 38.10 -26.34
CA GLN A 439 -85.93 39.16 -27.32
C GLN A 439 -87.33 39.64 -27.77
N LYS A 440 -88.25 38.77 -27.99
CA LYS A 440 -89.63 39.12 -28.33
C LYS A 440 -90.26 40.00 -27.25
N GLN A 441 -90.01 39.66 -25.95
CA GLN A 441 -90.51 40.46 -24.89
C GLN A 441 -89.92 41.89 -24.85
N ARG A 442 -88.69 42.04 -25.32
CA ARG A 442 -87.96 43.33 -25.44
C ARG A 442 -88.43 44.17 -26.61
N TYR A 443 -88.57 43.54 -27.76
CA TYR A 443 -88.90 44.24 -29.00
C TYR A 443 -90.44 44.32 -29.25
N GLY A 444 -91.24 43.62 -28.45
CA GLY A 444 -92.70 43.63 -28.54
C GLY A 444 -93.23 43.14 -29.89
N ASN A 445 -94.18 43.97 -30.44
CA ASN A 445 -94.78 43.60 -31.74
C ASN A 445 -93.82 43.75 -32.95
N LYS A 446 -92.64 44.31 -32.73
CA LYS A 446 -91.67 44.45 -33.80
C LYS A 446 -90.96 43.12 -34.19
N LEU A 447 -90.98 42.13 -33.27
CA LEU A 447 -90.34 40.82 -33.53
C LEU A 447 -91.41 39.71 -33.42
N GLN A 448 -91.54 38.91 -34.46
CA GLN A 448 -92.19 37.61 -34.45
C GLN A 448 -91.19 36.50 -34.75
N TYR A 449 -91.45 35.30 -34.25
CA TYR A 449 -90.59 34.20 -34.58
C TYR A 449 -91.42 32.87 -34.63
N GLU A 450 -90.96 31.98 -35.50
CA GLU A 450 -91.46 30.60 -35.68
C GLU A 450 -90.28 29.65 -35.55
N ILE A 451 -90.49 28.51 -34.86
CA ILE A 451 -89.51 27.43 -34.79
C ILE A 451 -90.19 26.15 -35.25
N GLU A 452 -89.70 25.61 -36.34
CA GLU A 452 -90.18 24.35 -36.93
C GLU A 452 -89.07 23.30 -36.78
N GLU A 453 -89.30 22.28 -36.02
CA GLU A 453 -88.39 21.20 -35.76
C GLU A 453 -89.03 19.86 -36.00
N ASP A 454 -88.28 18.93 -36.61
CA ASP A 454 -88.70 17.54 -36.73
C ASP A 454 -88.30 16.79 -35.43
N GLU A 455 -89.29 16.25 -34.69
CA GLU A 455 -89.05 15.51 -33.46
C GLU A 455 -88.18 14.26 -33.66
N SER A 456 -88.11 13.71 -34.89
CA SER A 456 -87.28 12.53 -35.19
C SER A 456 -85.78 12.78 -35.11
N ILE A 457 -85.33 14.05 -35.17
CA ILE A 457 -83.93 14.46 -35.12
C ILE A 457 -83.51 15.10 -33.80
N ALA A 458 -84.38 15.13 -32.81
CA ALA A 458 -84.17 15.86 -31.52
C ALA A 458 -82.88 15.43 -30.78
N ASP A 459 -82.49 14.17 -30.90
CA ASP A 459 -81.32 13.62 -30.18
C ASP A 459 -80.00 13.65 -30.98
N TYR A 460 -79.99 14.23 -32.21
CA TYR A 460 -78.75 14.46 -32.98
C TYR A 460 -77.84 15.39 -32.21
N LYS A 461 -76.53 15.06 -32.18
CA LYS A 461 -75.55 15.85 -31.45
C LYS A 461 -74.87 16.84 -32.40
N LEU A 462 -74.72 18.04 -31.93
CA LEU A 462 -74.02 19.14 -32.61
C LEU A 462 -73.17 19.94 -31.61
N PRO A 463 -72.17 20.69 -32.08
CA PRO A 463 -71.45 21.66 -31.23
C PRO A 463 -72.45 22.67 -30.61
N LYS A 464 -72.26 23.02 -29.37
CA LYS A 464 -73.11 24.00 -28.69
C LYS A 464 -72.99 25.40 -29.30
N LEU A 465 -74.03 26.20 -29.19
CA LEU A 465 -74.08 27.60 -29.63
C LEU A 465 -73.82 27.80 -31.10
N VAL A 466 -74.31 26.86 -31.96
CA VAL A 466 -74.21 27.00 -33.45
C VAL A 466 -75.33 27.90 -33.97
N LEU A 467 -76.55 27.73 -33.49
CA LEU A 467 -77.72 28.50 -33.94
C LEU A 467 -77.76 29.87 -33.28
N GLN A 468 -77.36 30.01 -32.04
CA GLN A 468 -77.46 31.25 -31.31
C GLN A 468 -76.76 32.44 -32.00
N PRO A 469 -75.49 32.39 -32.47
CA PRO A 469 -74.85 33.54 -33.15
C PRO A 469 -75.61 33.96 -34.41
N LEU A 470 -76.18 32.98 -35.11
CA LEU A 470 -76.94 33.29 -36.35
C LEU A 470 -78.25 33.97 -36.01
N VAL A 471 -78.97 33.54 -35.01
CA VAL A 471 -80.17 34.23 -34.52
C VAL A 471 -79.85 35.56 -33.91
N GLU A 472 -78.77 35.70 -33.17
CA GLU A 472 -78.28 37.02 -32.71
C GLU A 472 -78.03 37.98 -33.89
N ASN A 473 -77.36 37.55 -34.93
CA ASN A 473 -77.11 38.30 -36.12
C ASN A 473 -78.43 38.72 -36.82
N ALA A 474 -79.38 37.76 -36.95
CA ALA A 474 -80.68 38.08 -37.57
C ALA A 474 -81.42 39.18 -36.78
N ILE A 475 -81.37 39.18 -35.46
CA ILE A 475 -82.00 40.19 -34.62
C ILE A 475 -81.23 41.53 -34.71
N TYR A 476 -79.94 41.54 -34.47
CA TYR A 476 -79.16 42.77 -34.32
C TYR A 476 -79.00 43.50 -35.68
N HIS A 477 -78.71 42.74 -36.72
CA HIS A 477 -78.40 43.33 -38.06
C HIS A 477 -79.57 43.21 -39.01
N GLY A 478 -80.53 42.31 -38.83
CA GLY A 478 -81.71 42.15 -39.63
C GLY A 478 -82.91 42.98 -39.11
N ILE A 479 -83.41 42.59 -37.96
CA ILE A 479 -84.71 43.08 -37.45
C ILE A 479 -84.64 44.44 -36.75
N LYS A 480 -83.58 44.69 -36.00
CA LYS A 480 -83.46 45.91 -35.18
C LYS A 480 -83.50 47.17 -36.03
N GLU A 481 -82.99 47.12 -37.22
CA GLU A 481 -82.80 48.27 -38.13
C GLU A 481 -83.99 48.54 -39.08
N ILE A 482 -85.07 47.71 -39.07
CA ILE A 482 -86.26 47.90 -39.91
C ILE A 482 -87.41 48.54 -39.13
N ASP A 483 -88.21 49.36 -39.81
CA ASP A 483 -89.40 49.99 -39.20
C ASP A 483 -90.72 49.21 -39.33
N ARG A 484 -90.66 48.02 -39.92
CA ARG A 484 -91.75 47.07 -40.07
C ARG A 484 -91.65 45.90 -39.08
N GLN A 485 -92.67 45.07 -39.00
CA GLN A 485 -92.58 43.85 -38.22
C GLN A 485 -91.62 42.89 -38.86
N GLY A 486 -90.63 42.46 -38.08
CA GLY A 486 -89.64 41.47 -38.43
C GLY A 486 -90.08 40.02 -38.02
N MET A 487 -89.76 39.08 -38.89
CA MET A 487 -90.03 37.64 -38.69
C MET A 487 -88.72 36.89 -38.75
N ILE A 488 -88.49 36.06 -37.76
CA ILE A 488 -87.41 35.06 -37.74
C ILE A 488 -88.01 33.71 -37.79
N ARG A 489 -87.60 32.85 -38.78
CA ARG A 489 -87.98 31.44 -38.77
C ARG A 489 -86.72 30.59 -38.66
N VAL A 490 -86.73 29.70 -37.66
CA VAL A 490 -85.70 28.72 -37.43
C VAL A 490 -86.27 27.35 -37.83
N THR A 491 -85.60 26.67 -38.74
CA THR A 491 -86.01 25.31 -39.18
C THR A 491 -84.89 24.31 -38.99
N ALA A 492 -85.25 23.13 -38.51
CA ALA A 492 -84.34 22.00 -38.41
C ALA A 492 -85.01 20.77 -39.05
N ALA A 493 -84.34 20.25 -40.08
CA ALA A 493 -84.85 19.10 -40.86
C ALA A 493 -83.70 18.15 -41.18
N ALA A 494 -84.02 16.88 -41.44
CA ALA A 494 -83.08 15.93 -42.00
C ALA A 494 -83.42 15.68 -43.49
N GLU A 495 -82.51 16.01 -44.37
CA GLU A 495 -82.65 15.78 -45.82
C GLU A 495 -81.41 14.99 -46.32
N GLU A 496 -81.66 13.94 -47.08
CA GLU A 496 -80.60 13.10 -47.67
C GLU A 496 -79.52 12.64 -46.68
N GLY A 497 -79.85 12.42 -45.40
CA GLY A 497 -78.90 11.97 -44.37
C GLY A 497 -78.04 13.10 -43.79
N GLN A 498 -78.34 14.35 -44.13
CA GLN A 498 -77.71 15.55 -43.54
C GLN A 498 -78.69 16.30 -42.65
N LEU A 499 -78.15 16.89 -41.56
CA LEU A 499 -78.91 17.81 -40.70
C LEU A 499 -78.80 19.21 -41.28
N ILE A 500 -79.93 19.72 -41.73
CA ILE A 500 -80.04 21.09 -42.27
C ILE A 500 -80.66 21.97 -41.21
N LEU A 501 -79.90 22.96 -40.79
CA LEU A 501 -80.33 24.00 -39.84
C LEU A 501 -80.40 25.34 -40.62
N SER A 502 -81.58 25.96 -40.69
CA SER A 502 -81.66 27.22 -41.37
C SER A 502 -82.36 28.32 -40.51
N ILE A 503 -81.88 29.52 -40.63
CA ILE A 503 -82.45 30.70 -40.00
C ILE A 503 -82.77 31.67 -41.10
N TYR A 504 -84.03 31.98 -41.24
CA TYR A 504 -84.54 32.99 -42.17
C TYR A 504 -84.99 34.18 -41.37
N ASP A 505 -84.61 35.39 -41.90
CA ASP A 505 -85.16 36.67 -41.42
C ASP A 505 -85.65 37.48 -42.60
N ASN A 506 -86.69 38.30 -42.38
CA ASN A 506 -87.20 39.28 -43.34
C ASN A 506 -86.65 40.66 -43.08
N GLY A 507 -85.50 40.78 -42.48
CA GLY A 507 -84.84 42.00 -42.05
C GLY A 507 -84.34 42.87 -43.21
N ARG A 508 -83.34 43.66 -43.00
CA ARG A 508 -82.68 44.54 -43.94
C ARG A 508 -81.95 43.80 -45.09
N GLY A 509 -81.55 42.58 -44.80
CA GLY A 509 -80.64 41.84 -45.68
C GLY A 509 -79.20 42.41 -45.68
N PHE A 510 -78.30 41.74 -46.33
CA PHE A 510 -76.91 42.15 -46.53
C PHE A 510 -76.47 41.85 -47.98
N ASP A 511 -75.52 42.63 -48.43
CA ASP A 511 -74.94 42.42 -49.76
C ASP A 511 -73.99 41.26 -49.74
N VAL A 512 -74.33 40.13 -50.35
CA VAL A 512 -73.55 38.90 -50.42
C VAL A 512 -72.19 39.12 -51.11
N ASN A 513 -72.10 40.09 -51.98
CA ASN A 513 -70.86 40.41 -52.72
C ASN A 513 -69.92 41.35 -51.95
N ALA A 514 -70.37 41.98 -50.88
CA ALA A 514 -69.55 42.86 -50.05
C ALA A 514 -68.82 42.08 -48.90
N SER A 515 -69.05 40.81 -48.73
CA SER A 515 -68.55 39.98 -47.64
C SER A 515 -67.49 38.92 -48.08
N MET A 516 -66.92 38.98 -49.26
CA MET A 516 -65.75 38.19 -49.67
C MET A 516 -64.47 38.98 -49.53
#